data_a358529e52f4514c523d813eb5ed6c9d
#
_entry.id   a358529e52f4514c523d813eb5ed6c9d
#
_cell.length_a   1.000
_cell.length_b   1.000
_cell.length_c   1.000
_cell.angle_alpha   90.00
_cell.angle_beta   90.00
_cell.angle_gamma   90.00
#
_symmetry.space_group_name_H-M   'P 1'
#
loop_
_entity.id
_entity.type
_entity.pdbx_description
1 polymer ?
#
loop_
_entity_poly.entity_id
_entity_poly.type
_entity_poly.pdbx_seq_one_letter_code
_entity_poly.pdbx_strand_id
1 'polypeptide(L)'
;MKEGRLAILYFAYRPEKEAIRKPLLPEFGHDVNVHIYKMLQSRVSDIMQPTGLPVFHVDDTMQKGNGFGERLCNAAESIFKKGFDRLIILGNDAYGLKPKHLNKAIEQVRAGNSCLLPSELGGALMIGMEKSQYNRAHWLELPWCTEKLFNELFDCLSSCKLIDKALPELNSNVDIHELLIMKGELTELAAYLLAVLETSFNENHAYPPFHEDPLAENLRFRGPPFMA
;
A
#
# COMPACT_ATOMS: atom_id res chain seq x y z
N MET A 1 14.43 -14.02 32.42
CA MET A 1 13.31 -14.33 31.49
C MET A 1 13.89 -14.45 30.10
N LYS A 2 13.59 -15.53 29.35
CA LYS A 2 14.01 -15.60 27.94
C LYS A 2 13.31 -14.46 27.17
N GLU A 3 14.07 -13.66 26.45
CA GLU A 3 13.51 -12.64 25.56
C GLU A 3 12.63 -13.33 24.52
N GLY A 4 11.34 -12.95 24.45
CA GLY A 4 10.39 -13.58 23.52
C GLY A 4 10.84 -13.34 22.08
N ARG A 5 10.72 -14.36 21.21
CA ARG A 5 11.12 -14.31 19.80
C ARG A 5 10.13 -13.47 19.01
N LEU A 6 10.60 -12.41 18.36
CA LEU A 6 9.82 -11.52 17.51
C LEU A 6 10.04 -11.86 16.04
N ALA A 7 8.94 -11.85 15.27
CA ALA A 7 8.96 -11.97 13.81
C ALA A 7 8.11 -10.87 13.14
N ILE A 8 8.34 -10.67 11.85
CA ILE A 8 7.50 -9.87 10.98
C ILE A 8 6.68 -10.81 10.10
N LEU A 9 5.36 -10.63 10.06
CA LEU A 9 4.47 -11.19 9.07
C LEU A 9 4.23 -10.12 7.99
N TYR A 10 4.80 -10.32 6.82
CA TYR A 10 4.48 -9.53 5.64
C TYR A 10 3.32 -10.21 4.91
N PHE A 11 2.12 -9.66 5.07
CA PHE A 11 0.88 -10.23 4.55
C PHE A 11 0.42 -9.42 3.34
N ALA A 12 0.86 -9.84 2.16
CA ALA A 12 0.60 -9.14 0.90
C ALA A 12 0.53 -10.14 -0.25
N TYR A 13 -0.36 -9.89 -1.20
CA TYR A 13 -0.41 -10.70 -2.42
C TYR A 13 0.81 -10.41 -3.30
N ARG A 14 1.09 -11.34 -4.23
CA ARG A 14 2.10 -11.10 -5.27
C ARG A 14 1.68 -9.93 -6.16
N PRO A 15 2.63 -9.20 -6.75
CA PRO A 15 2.35 -8.04 -7.61
C PRO A 15 1.34 -8.34 -8.72
N GLU A 16 1.49 -9.50 -9.37
CA GLU A 16 0.62 -9.93 -10.47
C GLU A 16 -0.84 -10.11 -10.00
N LYS A 17 -1.00 -10.63 -8.78
CA LYS A 17 -2.33 -10.84 -8.19
C LYS A 17 -2.96 -9.52 -7.72
N GLU A 18 -2.16 -8.64 -7.11
CA GLU A 18 -2.63 -7.30 -6.70
C GLU A 18 -3.03 -6.46 -7.90
N ALA A 19 -2.25 -6.46 -8.97
CA ALA A 19 -2.53 -5.73 -10.20
C ALA A 19 -3.86 -6.14 -10.87
N ILE A 20 -4.27 -7.40 -10.71
CA ILE A 20 -5.58 -7.86 -11.18
C ILE A 20 -6.69 -7.44 -10.21
N ARG A 21 -6.47 -7.58 -8.90
CA ARG A 21 -7.47 -7.37 -7.87
C ARG A 21 -7.77 -5.90 -7.62
N LYS A 22 -6.72 -5.08 -7.65
CA LYS A 22 -6.76 -3.65 -7.33
C LYS A 22 -5.82 -2.89 -8.26
N PRO A 23 -6.15 -2.75 -9.57
CA PRO A 23 -5.31 -1.96 -10.47
C PRO A 23 -5.31 -0.50 -10.03
N LEU A 24 -4.13 0.08 -9.85
CA LEU A 24 -3.95 1.47 -9.41
C LEU A 24 -4.06 2.46 -10.58
N LEU A 25 -3.62 2.03 -11.76
CA LEU A 25 -3.72 2.75 -13.04
C LEU A 25 -4.31 1.80 -14.10
N PRO A 26 -5.63 1.51 -14.05
CA PRO A 26 -6.24 0.52 -14.94
C PRO A 26 -6.09 0.87 -16.42
N GLU A 27 -6.06 2.15 -16.77
CA GLU A 27 -5.89 2.69 -18.13
C GLU A 27 -4.52 2.36 -18.75
N PHE A 28 -3.50 2.05 -17.93
CA PHE A 28 -2.14 1.73 -18.40
C PHE A 28 -1.86 0.23 -18.51
N GLY A 29 -2.89 -0.59 -18.28
CA GLY A 29 -2.81 -2.03 -18.45
C GLY A 29 -2.15 -2.77 -17.28
N HIS A 30 -2.06 -4.10 -17.44
CA HIS A 30 -1.64 -5.00 -16.37
C HIS A 30 -0.16 -4.84 -15.98
N ASP A 31 0.73 -4.76 -16.96
CA ASP A 31 2.19 -4.76 -16.71
C ASP A 31 2.65 -3.53 -15.95
N VAL A 32 2.07 -2.36 -16.23
CA VAL A 32 2.34 -1.13 -15.48
C VAL A 32 1.89 -1.30 -14.02
N ASN A 33 0.70 -1.82 -13.79
CA ASN A 33 0.21 -2.06 -12.43
C ASN A 33 1.05 -3.09 -11.68
N VAL A 34 1.50 -4.17 -12.34
CA VAL A 34 2.45 -5.14 -11.75
C VAL A 34 3.75 -4.46 -11.35
N HIS A 35 4.28 -3.58 -12.21
CA HIS A 35 5.53 -2.88 -11.90
C HIS A 35 5.39 -1.95 -10.69
N ILE A 36 4.29 -1.21 -10.58
CA ILE A 36 3.98 -0.37 -9.40
C ILE A 36 3.98 -1.22 -8.14
N TYR A 37 3.29 -2.36 -8.13
CA TYR A 37 3.26 -3.26 -6.96
C TYR A 37 4.63 -3.86 -6.64
N LYS A 38 5.46 -4.16 -7.62
CA LYS A 38 6.86 -4.59 -7.40
C LYS A 38 7.67 -3.50 -6.69
N MET A 39 7.52 -2.24 -7.09
CA MET A 39 8.19 -1.11 -6.43
C MET A 39 7.71 -0.93 -5.00
N LEU A 40 6.40 -1.03 -4.74
CA LEU A 40 5.83 -0.95 -3.39
C LEU A 40 6.35 -2.08 -2.48
N GLN A 41 6.41 -3.32 -2.99
CA GLN A 41 6.94 -4.46 -2.24
C GLN A 41 8.44 -4.32 -1.97
N SER A 42 9.22 -3.87 -2.95
CA SER A 42 10.65 -3.58 -2.76
C SER A 42 10.86 -2.59 -1.62
N ARG A 43 10.11 -1.48 -1.64
CA ARG A 43 10.18 -0.45 -0.60
C ARG A 43 9.87 -0.99 0.80
N VAL A 44 8.83 -1.81 0.96
CA VAL A 44 8.53 -2.43 2.26
C VAL A 44 9.64 -3.40 2.66
N SER A 45 10.20 -4.15 1.72
CA SER A 45 11.34 -5.03 1.95
C SER A 45 12.56 -4.26 2.46
N ASP A 46 12.88 -3.11 1.85
CA ASP A 46 13.99 -2.24 2.26
C ASP A 46 13.80 -1.65 3.66
N ILE A 47 12.56 -1.50 4.12
CA ILE A 47 12.23 -1.09 5.49
C ILE A 47 12.39 -2.26 6.48
N MET A 48 12.04 -3.48 6.08
CA MET A 48 12.11 -4.67 6.94
C MET A 48 13.53 -5.23 7.09
N GLN A 49 14.29 -5.30 5.98
CA GLN A 49 15.59 -5.95 5.93
C GLN A 49 16.59 -5.44 6.98
N PRO A 50 16.75 -4.11 7.21
CA PRO A 50 17.72 -3.61 8.19
C PRO A 50 17.41 -3.98 9.64
N THR A 51 16.18 -4.45 9.94
CA THR A 51 15.81 -4.86 11.31
C THR A 51 16.50 -6.14 11.77
N GLY A 52 16.99 -6.96 10.84
CA GLY A 52 17.54 -8.29 11.12
C GLY A 52 16.54 -9.30 11.68
N LEU A 53 15.24 -8.95 11.74
CA LEU A 53 14.19 -9.85 12.23
C LEU A 53 13.81 -10.89 11.17
N PRO A 54 13.40 -12.10 11.58
CA PRO A 54 12.80 -13.06 10.68
C PRO A 54 11.53 -12.48 10.04
N VAL A 55 11.49 -12.47 8.70
CA VAL A 55 10.35 -12.02 7.90
C VAL A 55 9.68 -13.23 7.27
N PHE A 56 8.37 -13.35 7.46
CA PHE A 56 7.52 -14.35 6.82
C PHE A 56 6.61 -13.65 5.83
N HIS A 57 6.93 -13.75 4.56
CA HIS A 57 6.03 -13.29 3.50
C HIS A 57 4.98 -14.37 3.25
N VAL A 58 3.71 -14.03 3.46
CA VAL A 58 2.55 -14.90 3.21
C VAL A 58 1.74 -14.29 2.08
N ASP A 59 2.04 -14.73 0.87
CA ASP A 59 1.39 -14.26 -0.36
C ASP A 59 0.08 -15.03 -0.67
N ASP A 60 -0.56 -14.70 -1.78
CA ASP A 60 -1.83 -15.28 -2.22
C ASP A 60 -1.79 -16.82 -2.40
N THR A 61 -0.61 -17.40 -2.67
CA THR A 61 -0.46 -18.85 -2.82
C THR A 61 -0.41 -19.57 -1.47
N MET A 62 -0.02 -18.86 -0.42
CA MET A 62 0.14 -19.40 0.93
C MET A 62 -1.03 -19.04 1.86
N GLN A 63 -1.81 -18.01 1.52
CA GLN A 63 -2.96 -17.58 2.32
C GLN A 63 -4.09 -18.64 2.28
N LYS A 64 -4.51 -19.09 3.45
CA LYS A 64 -5.57 -20.13 3.60
C LYS A 64 -6.72 -19.56 4.42
N GLY A 65 -7.96 -19.75 3.94
CA GLY A 65 -9.20 -19.31 4.58
C GLY A 65 -10.15 -18.60 3.61
N ASN A 66 -11.42 -18.49 3.99
CA ASN A 66 -12.49 -17.99 3.13
C ASN A 66 -12.61 -16.46 3.13
N GLY A 67 -12.15 -15.78 4.19
CA GLY A 67 -12.18 -14.31 4.34
C GLY A 67 -10.82 -13.75 4.70
N PHE A 68 -10.68 -12.42 4.66
CA PHE A 68 -9.42 -11.75 5.01
C PHE A 68 -8.99 -12.10 6.45
N GLY A 69 -9.90 -11.96 7.42
CA GLY A 69 -9.63 -12.24 8.84
C GLY A 69 -9.18 -13.69 9.07
N GLU A 70 -9.85 -14.67 8.45
CA GLU A 70 -9.46 -16.07 8.59
C GLU A 70 -8.07 -16.35 8.00
N ARG A 71 -7.77 -15.79 6.82
CA ARG A 71 -6.45 -15.93 6.20
C ARG A 71 -5.35 -15.31 7.08
N LEU A 72 -5.60 -14.13 7.64
CA LEU A 72 -4.65 -13.46 8.51
C LEU A 72 -4.44 -14.21 9.83
N CYS A 73 -5.52 -14.71 10.45
CA CYS A 73 -5.44 -15.57 11.63
C CYS A 73 -4.58 -16.81 11.38
N ASN A 74 -4.85 -17.50 10.27
CA ASN A 74 -4.11 -18.72 9.90
C ASN A 74 -2.62 -18.42 9.67
N ALA A 75 -2.30 -17.30 9.04
CA ALA A 75 -0.91 -16.84 8.85
C ALA A 75 -0.23 -16.53 10.19
N ALA A 76 -0.86 -15.74 11.06
CA ALA A 76 -0.32 -15.39 12.36
C ALA A 76 -0.07 -16.63 13.23
N GLU A 77 -1.05 -17.55 13.31
CA GLU A 77 -0.92 -18.79 14.07
C GLU A 77 0.18 -19.72 13.55
N SER A 78 0.40 -19.72 12.22
CA SER A 78 1.48 -20.51 11.62
C SER A 78 2.86 -20.07 12.14
N ILE A 79 3.01 -18.76 12.40
CA ILE A 79 4.24 -18.17 12.93
C ILE A 79 4.35 -18.44 14.44
N PHE A 80 3.27 -18.28 15.19
CA PHE A 80 3.23 -18.64 16.60
C PHE A 80 3.55 -20.13 16.86
N LYS A 81 3.09 -21.03 15.97
CA LYS A 81 3.42 -22.46 16.01
C LYS A 81 4.92 -22.75 15.77
N LYS A 82 5.64 -21.84 15.09
CA LYS A 82 7.09 -21.92 14.90
C LYS A 82 7.90 -21.43 16.12
N GLY A 83 7.21 -21.10 17.21
CA GLY A 83 7.83 -20.70 18.48
C GLY A 83 8.19 -19.22 18.55
N PHE A 84 7.53 -18.36 17.78
CA PHE A 84 7.56 -16.92 17.96
C PHE A 84 6.49 -16.50 18.98
N ASP A 85 6.85 -15.58 19.86
CA ASP A 85 5.98 -15.12 20.94
C ASP A 85 5.42 -13.72 20.63
N ARG A 86 6.03 -13.03 19.67
CA ARG A 86 5.73 -11.65 19.28
C ARG A 86 5.66 -11.55 17.77
N LEU A 87 4.75 -10.73 17.29
CA LEU A 87 4.49 -10.57 15.86
C LEU A 87 4.25 -9.10 15.52
N ILE A 88 4.85 -8.65 14.42
CA ILE A 88 4.47 -7.41 13.74
C ILE A 88 3.92 -7.79 12.38
N ILE A 89 2.69 -7.38 12.08
CA ILE A 89 2.00 -7.64 10.83
C ILE A 89 2.04 -6.37 9.98
N LEU A 90 2.42 -6.51 8.71
CA LEU A 90 2.51 -5.44 7.72
C LEU A 90 1.83 -5.84 6.41
N GLY A 91 1.17 -4.89 5.77
CA GLY A 91 0.76 -4.96 4.36
C GLY A 91 1.70 -4.16 3.45
N ASN A 92 1.33 -4.03 2.17
CA ASN A 92 2.06 -3.25 1.17
C ASN A 92 1.39 -1.92 0.79
N ASP A 93 0.25 -1.60 1.38
CA ASP A 93 -0.58 -0.45 0.99
C ASP A 93 -0.10 0.89 1.59
N ALA A 94 0.73 0.83 2.64
CA ALA A 94 1.20 2.00 3.38
C ALA A 94 2.35 2.72 2.65
N TYR A 95 2.07 3.54 1.67
CA TYR A 95 3.14 4.25 0.95
C TYR A 95 3.88 5.32 1.80
N GLY A 96 3.25 5.84 2.87
CA GLY A 96 3.89 6.70 3.88
C GLY A 96 4.71 5.98 4.95
N LEU A 97 4.82 4.64 4.90
CA LEU A 97 5.59 3.85 5.86
C LEU A 97 7.08 4.20 5.79
N LYS A 98 7.73 4.38 6.95
CA LYS A 98 9.15 4.72 7.11
C LYS A 98 9.83 3.76 8.10
N PRO A 99 11.17 3.60 8.04
CA PRO A 99 11.90 2.76 9.00
C PRO A 99 11.61 3.12 10.47
N LYS A 100 11.44 4.41 10.78
CA LYS A 100 11.09 4.87 12.14
C LYS A 100 9.82 4.24 12.70
N HIS A 101 8.81 3.99 11.84
CA HIS A 101 7.54 3.40 12.28
C HIS A 101 7.73 1.94 12.69
N LEU A 102 8.46 1.17 11.88
CA LEU A 102 8.76 -0.22 12.20
C LEU A 102 9.65 -0.34 13.43
N ASN A 103 10.67 0.50 13.56
CA ASN A 103 11.54 0.52 14.73
C ASN A 103 10.75 0.81 16.02
N LYS A 104 9.85 1.80 15.99
CA LYS A 104 8.98 2.12 17.14
C LYS A 104 8.04 0.97 17.47
N ALA A 105 7.49 0.27 16.45
CA ALA A 105 6.68 -0.93 16.69
C ALA A 105 7.48 -2.06 17.35
N ILE A 106 8.71 -2.29 16.89
CA ILE A 106 9.63 -3.26 17.50
C ILE A 106 9.88 -2.94 18.98
N GLU A 107 10.14 -1.67 19.31
CA GLU A 107 10.34 -1.22 20.68
C GLU A 107 9.10 -1.48 21.55
N GLN A 108 7.90 -1.12 21.07
CA GLN A 108 6.66 -1.31 21.81
C GLN A 108 6.38 -2.79 22.06
N VAL A 109 6.51 -3.64 21.04
CA VAL A 109 6.26 -5.08 21.17
C VAL A 109 7.31 -5.75 22.06
N ARG A 110 8.57 -5.32 22.03
CA ARG A 110 9.59 -5.80 22.97
C ARG A 110 9.33 -5.38 24.41
N ALA A 111 8.71 -4.22 24.60
CA ALA A 111 8.27 -3.75 25.92
C ALA A 111 7.00 -4.44 26.44
N GLY A 112 6.39 -5.37 25.68
CA GLY A 112 5.17 -6.07 26.05
C GLY A 112 3.86 -5.32 25.71
N ASN A 113 3.95 -4.20 25.00
CA ASN A 113 2.78 -3.46 24.54
C ASN A 113 2.32 -3.98 23.18
N SER A 114 1.01 -3.98 22.94
CA SER A 114 0.50 -3.99 21.56
C SER A 114 0.69 -2.61 20.93
N CYS A 115 0.69 -2.58 19.60
CA CYS A 115 0.76 -1.30 18.89
C CYS A 115 0.06 -1.36 17.53
N LEU A 116 -0.45 -0.20 17.08
CA LEU A 116 -1.10 -0.01 15.81
C LEU A 116 -0.52 1.20 15.07
N LEU A 117 -0.39 1.08 13.77
CA LEU A 117 -0.24 2.21 12.86
C LEU A 117 -1.55 2.35 12.09
N PRO A 118 -2.33 3.41 12.33
CA PRO A 118 -3.63 3.57 11.69
C PRO A 118 -3.51 4.00 10.23
N SER A 119 -4.54 3.66 9.46
CA SER A 119 -4.80 4.20 8.13
C SER A 119 -5.77 5.38 8.21
N GLU A 120 -5.64 6.36 7.31
CA GLU A 120 -6.60 7.46 7.16
C GLU A 120 -8.01 6.97 6.76
N LEU A 121 -8.11 5.78 6.21
CA LEU A 121 -9.37 5.12 5.83
C LEU A 121 -9.97 4.25 6.96
N GLY A 122 -9.47 4.37 8.20
CA GLY A 122 -9.99 3.64 9.36
C GLY A 122 -9.50 2.19 9.47
N GLY A 123 -8.53 1.78 8.65
CA GLY A 123 -7.85 0.50 8.74
C GLY A 123 -6.62 0.52 9.65
N ALA A 124 -5.84 -0.56 9.65
CA ALA A 124 -4.57 -0.69 10.35
C ALA A 124 -3.49 -1.13 9.38
N LEU A 125 -2.48 -0.28 9.16
CA LEU A 125 -1.33 -0.52 8.27
C LEU A 125 -0.27 -1.39 8.92
N MET A 126 -0.21 -1.39 10.25
CA MET A 126 0.70 -2.22 11.04
C MET A 126 0.02 -2.62 12.34
N ILE A 127 0.18 -3.88 12.72
CA ILE A 127 -0.32 -4.43 13.97
C ILE A 127 0.85 -5.13 14.68
N GLY A 128 1.22 -4.67 15.85
CA GLY A 128 2.23 -5.32 16.71
C GLY A 128 1.61 -5.87 17.97
N MET A 129 1.97 -7.12 18.36
CA MET A 129 1.39 -7.76 19.55
C MET A 129 2.26 -8.91 20.07
N GLU A 130 2.03 -9.29 21.32
CA GLU A 130 2.44 -10.58 21.86
C GLU A 130 1.37 -11.65 21.58
N LYS A 131 1.79 -12.91 21.50
CA LYS A 131 0.88 -14.06 21.33
C LYS A 131 -0.21 -14.12 22.41
N SER A 132 0.10 -13.70 23.64
CA SER A 132 -0.85 -13.63 24.77
C SER A 132 -1.99 -12.64 24.56
N GLN A 133 -1.81 -11.66 23.67
CA GLN A 133 -2.80 -10.62 23.33
C GLN A 133 -3.64 -11.01 22.10
N TYR A 134 -3.26 -12.09 21.40
CA TYR A 134 -3.99 -12.61 20.26
C TYR A 134 -5.14 -13.51 20.70
N ASN A 135 -6.35 -13.21 20.22
CA ASN A 135 -7.53 -14.04 20.42
C ASN A 135 -8.20 -14.31 19.06
N ARG A 136 -8.08 -15.56 18.57
CA ARG A 136 -8.63 -15.96 17.28
C ARG A 136 -10.11 -15.67 17.14
N ALA A 137 -10.92 -15.96 18.17
CA ALA A 137 -12.37 -15.78 18.08
C ALA A 137 -12.72 -14.30 17.85
N HIS A 138 -12.12 -13.39 18.62
CA HIS A 138 -12.30 -11.96 18.42
C HIS A 138 -11.79 -11.49 17.05
N TRP A 139 -10.64 -11.99 16.59
CA TRP A 139 -10.06 -11.60 15.30
C TRP A 139 -10.91 -12.01 14.11
N LEU A 140 -11.62 -13.14 14.20
CA LEU A 140 -12.56 -13.57 13.16
C LEU A 140 -13.80 -12.68 13.06
N GLU A 141 -14.20 -12.05 14.17
CA GLU A 141 -15.36 -11.17 14.25
C GLU A 141 -15.06 -9.72 13.90
N LEU A 142 -13.76 -9.33 13.83
CA LEU A 142 -13.37 -7.96 13.48
C LEU A 142 -13.87 -7.59 12.07
N PRO A 143 -14.29 -6.32 11.87
CA PRO A 143 -14.79 -5.83 10.60
C PRO A 143 -13.64 -5.52 9.62
N TRP A 144 -12.88 -6.56 9.26
CA TRP A 144 -11.75 -6.46 8.34
C TRP A 144 -12.15 -5.80 7.02
N CYS A 145 -11.25 -4.99 6.47
CA CYS A 145 -11.45 -4.24 5.23
C CYS A 145 -12.58 -3.19 5.31
N THR A 146 -12.87 -2.67 6.50
CA THR A 146 -13.82 -1.56 6.70
C THR A 146 -13.18 -0.42 7.49
N GLU A 147 -13.80 0.75 7.43
CA GLU A 147 -13.40 1.96 8.19
C GLU A 147 -13.51 1.80 9.72
N LYS A 148 -14.23 0.79 10.21
CA LYS A 148 -14.43 0.52 11.64
C LYS A 148 -13.31 -0.31 12.26
N LEU A 149 -12.47 -0.95 11.42
CA LEU A 149 -11.48 -1.91 11.88
C LEU A 149 -10.56 -1.34 12.95
N PHE A 150 -10.05 -0.12 12.75
CA PHE A 150 -9.06 0.46 13.65
C PHE A 150 -9.59 0.57 15.09
N ASN A 151 -10.79 1.10 15.27
CA ASN A 151 -11.37 1.30 16.61
C ASN A 151 -11.58 -0.05 17.31
N GLU A 152 -12.19 -1.01 16.64
CA GLU A 152 -12.45 -2.33 17.25
C GLU A 152 -11.17 -3.11 17.52
N LEU A 153 -10.17 -3.00 16.66
CA LEU A 153 -8.88 -3.61 16.89
C LEU A 153 -8.11 -2.95 18.04
N PHE A 154 -8.19 -1.62 18.16
CA PHE A 154 -7.59 -0.87 19.25
C PHE A 154 -8.20 -1.25 20.60
N ASP A 155 -9.52 -1.40 20.65
CA ASP A 155 -10.26 -1.78 21.87
C ASP A 155 -9.99 -3.23 22.30
N CYS A 156 -9.75 -4.14 21.33
CA CYS A 156 -9.50 -5.54 21.65
C CYS A 156 -8.02 -5.82 22.04
N LEU A 157 -7.09 -4.92 21.76
CA LEU A 157 -5.68 -5.09 22.08
C LEU A 157 -5.32 -4.40 23.39
N SER A 158 -4.92 -5.20 24.40
CA SER A 158 -4.51 -4.65 25.70
C SER A 158 -3.25 -3.80 25.58
N SER A 159 -3.20 -2.68 26.34
CA SER A 159 -2.04 -1.76 26.37
C SER A 159 -1.60 -1.26 24.99
N CYS A 160 -2.56 -1.05 24.10
CA CYS A 160 -2.27 -0.66 22.71
C CYS A 160 -1.69 0.75 22.62
N LYS A 161 -0.60 0.90 21.87
CA LYS A 161 0.09 2.16 21.60
C LYS A 161 -0.01 2.54 20.13
N LEU A 162 -0.25 3.82 19.88
CA LEU A 162 -0.16 4.36 18.51
C LEU A 162 1.31 4.57 18.11
N ILE A 163 1.66 4.05 16.95
CA ILE A 163 3.00 4.21 16.39
C ILE A 163 3.21 5.62 15.87
N ASP A 164 2.25 6.14 15.11
CA ASP A 164 2.23 7.52 14.61
C ASP A 164 0.76 7.93 14.36
N LYS A 165 0.55 9.15 13.85
CA LYS A 165 -0.73 9.53 13.25
C LYS A 165 -1.08 8.61 12.08
N ALA A 166 -2.35 8.63 11.67
CA ALA A 166 -2.79 7.88 10.51
C ALA A 166 -1.96 8.23 9.26
N LEU A 167 -1.66 7.21 8.47
CA LEU A 167 -0.97 7.36 7.20
C LEU A 167 -1.95 7.02 6.05
N PRO A 168 -1.74 7.63 4.87
CA PRO A 168 -2.52 7.32 3.70
C PRO A 168 -2.22 5.91 3.16
N GLU A 169 -3.23 5.30 2.56
CA GLU A 169 -3.15 4.03 1.83
C GLU A 169 -3.18 4.28 0.33
N LEU A 170 -2.57 3.38 -0.41
CA LEU A 170 -2.63 3.40 -1.87
C LEU A 170 -3.71 2.41 -2.35
N ASN A 171 -4.90 2.92 -2.66
CA ASN A 171 -6.07 2.12 -3.04
C ASN A 171 -6.60 2.40 -4.44
N SER A 172 -6.27 3.55 -5.03
CA SER A 172 -6.83 4.02 -6.30
C SER A 172 -5.87 4.95 -7.05
N ASN A 173 -6.24 5.33 -8.26
CA ASN A 173 -5.53 6.34 -9.05
C ASN A 173 -5.54 7.73 -8.39
N VAL A 174 -6.55 8.06 -7.59
CA VAL A 174 -6.60 9.32 -6.83
C VAL A 174 -5.43 9.39 -5.86
N ASP A 175 -5.16 8.29 -5.15
CA ASP A 175 -4.06 8.19 -4.20
C ASP A 175 -2.69 8.32 -4.89
N ILE A 176 -2.58 7.88 -6.15
CA ILE A 176 -1.39 8.09 -6.99
C ILE A 176 -1.15 9.57 -7.27
N HIS A 177 -2.20 10.33 -7.59
CA HIS A 177 -2.07 11.78 -7.79
C HIS A 177 -1.64 12.48 -6.50
N GLU A 178 -2.19 12.09 -5.36
CA GLU A 178 -1.76 12.62 -4.06
C GLU A 178 -0.30 12.27 -3.76
N LEU A 179 0.12 11.05 -4.08
CA LEU A 179 1.51 10.60 -3.95
C LEU A 179 2.46 11.45 -4.78
N LEU A 180 2.09 11.84 -6.00
CA LEU A 180 2.90 12.70 -6.86
C LEU A 180 3.03 14.13 -6.31
N ILE A 181 2.04 14.62 -5.58
CA ILE A 181 2.04 15.94 -4.94
C ILE A 181 2.88 15.93 -3.65
N MET A 182 3.00 14.80 -2.97
CA MET A 182 3.82 14.63 -1.77
C MET A 182 5.31 14.66 -2.12
N LYS A 183 5.89 15.87 -2.13
CA LYS A 183 7.31 16.09 -2.42
C LYS A 183 8.22 15.34 -1.45
N GLY A 184 9.06 14.45 -1.94
CA GLY A 184 10.37 14.19 -1.36
C GLY A 184 10.78 12.77 -0.98
N GLU A 185 9.90 11.75 -0.86
CA GLU A 185 10.34 10.45 -0.31
C GLU A 185 10.01 9.20 -1.14
N LEU A 186 9.36 9.35 -2.28
CA LEU A 186 9.05 8.27 -3.21
C LEU A 186 9.64 8.54 -4.60
N THR A 187 10.88 9.00 -4.65
CA THR A 187 11.51 9.52 -5.86
C THR A 187 11.47 8.54 -7.05
N GLU A 188 11.71 7.26 -6.84
CA GLU A 188 11.70 6.27 -7.93
C GLU A 188 10.27 5.94 -8.39
N LEU A 189 9.34 5.68 -7.46
CA LEU A 189 7.94 5.41 -7.81
C LEU A 189 7.28 6.64 -8.43
N ALA A 190 7.50 7.83 -7.86
CA ALA A 190 6.98 9.08 -8.42
C ALA A 190 7.56 9.37 -9.82
N ALA A 191 8.87 9.16 -10.02
CA ALA A 191 9.50 9.30 -11.32
C ALA A 191 8.95 8.33 -12.36
N TYR A 192 8.75 7.06 -11.96
CA TYR A 192 8.14 6.05 -12.82
C TYR A 192 6.70 6.44 -13.21
N LEU A 193 5.88 6.84 -12.23
CA LEU A 193 4.49 7.25 -12.46
C LEU A 193 4.42 8.47 -13.38
N LEU A 194 5.28 9.47 -13.18
CA LEU A 194 5.36 10.64 -14.07
C LEU A 194 5.72 10.21 -15.50
N ALA A 195 6.72 9.35 -15.68
CA ALA A 195 7.11 8.87 -17.00
C ALA A 195 5.98 8.10 -17.70
N VAL A 196 5.22 7.27 -16.96
CA VAL A 196 4.05 6.56 -17.50
C VAL A 196 2.95 7.54 -17.90
N LEU A 197 2.66 8.55 -17.09
CA LEU A 197 1.65 9.56 -17.39
C LEU A 197 2.06 10.43 -18.59
N GLU A 198 3.33 10.85 -18.70
CA GLU A 198 3.85 11.63 -19.83
C GLU A 198 3.78 10.88 -21.17
N THR A 199 4.04 9.56 -21.18
CA THR A 199 3.93 8.77 -22.43
C THR A 199 2.50 8.74 -22.95
N SER A 200 1.50 8.65 -22.07
CA SER A 200 0.10 8.67 -22.50
C SER A 200 -0.37 10.04 -23.02
N PHE A 201 0.19 11.14 -22.47
CA PHE A 201 -0.07 12.48 -23.01
C PHE A 201 0.47 12.64 -24.43
N ASN A 202 1.66 12.11 -24.71
CA ASN A 202 2.27 12.20 -26.04
C ASN A 202 1.58 11.30 -27.08
N GLU A 203 1.09 10.13 -26.70
CA GLU A 203 0.34 9.24 -27.61
C GLU A 203 -1.05 9.79 -27.96
N ASN A 204 -1.73 10.46 -27.02
CA ASN A 204 -3.04 11.06 -27.23
C ASN A 204 -2.98 12.42 -27.96
N HIS A 205 -1.80 13.02 -28.10
CA HIS A 205 -1.56 14.29 -28.77
C HIS A 205 -0.69 14.14 -30.03
N ALA A 206 -0.54 12.94 -30.58
CA ALA A 206 -0.10 12.78 -31.94
C ALA A 206 -1.17 13.40 -32.83
N TYR A 207 -1.01 14.69 -33.17
CA TYR A 207 -1.82 15.33 -34.20
C TYR A 207 -1.78 14.44 -35.44
N PRO A 208 -2.93 14.11 -36.05
CA PRO A 208 -2.93 13.48 -37.35
C PRO A 208 -2.04 14.34 -38.25
N PRO A 209 -1.21 13.74 -39.13
CA PRO A 209 -0.37 14.52 -40.03
C PRO A 209 -1.29 15.51 -40.77
N PHE A 210 -0.92 16.78 -40.77
CA PHE A 210 -1.60 17.81 -41.53
C PHE A 210 -1.67 17.30 -42.95
N HIS A 211 -2.81 16.80 -43.39
CA HIS A 211 -3.13 16.69 -44.78
C HIS A 211 -3.31 18.13 -45.25
N GLU A 212 -2.33 18.63 -46.01
CA GLU A 212 -2.51 19.84 -46.81
C GLU A 212 -3.70 19.57 -47.72
N ASP A 213 -4.80 20.25 -47.43
CA ASP A 213 -5.99 20.20 -48.28
C ASP A 213 -5.66 20.99 -49.55
N PRO A 214 -5.60 20.38 -50.75
CA PRO A 214 -5.25 21.09 -51.99
C PRO A 214 -6.27 22.15 -52.41
N LEU A 215 -7.35 22.34 -51.62
CA LEU A 215 -8.43 23.31 -51.90
C LEU A 215 -8.33 24.61 -51.08
N ALA A 216 -7.30 24.80 -50.26
CA ALA A 216 -7.16 26.00 -49.42
C ALA A 216 -6.62 27.25 -50.16
N GLU A 217 -6.35 27.19 -51.47
CA GLU A 217 -5.84 28.33 -52.25
C GLU A 217 -6.85 29.46 -52.55
N ASN A 218 -8.14 29.33 -52.18
CA ASN A 218 -9.17 30.30 -52.59
C ASN A 218 -9.91 31.08 -51.47
N LEU A 219 -9.41 31.05 -50.24
CA LEU A 219 -9.95 31.94 -49.19
C LEU A 219 -9.09 33.20 -49.01
N ARG A 220 -9.31 34.21 -49.91
CA ARG A 220 -8.84 35.59 -49.64
C ARG A 220 -9.57 36.11 -48.41
N PHE A 221 -8.86 36.34 -47.33
CA PHE A 221 -9.30 37.08 -46.16
C PHE A 221 -9.78 38.49 -46.61
N ARG A 222 -11.08 38.71 -46.59
CA ARG A 222 -11.65 40.06 -46.57
C ARG A 222 -11.70 40.48 -45.10
N GLY A 223 -10.88 41.43 -44.72
CA GLY A 223 -10.96 42.07 -43.41
C GLY A 223 -12.32 42.77 -43.20
N PRO A 224 -12.75 43.01 -41.95
CA PRO A 224 -13.98 43.70 -41.63
C PRO A 224 -13.97 45.14 -42.21
N PRO A 225 -15.14 45.70 -42.67
CA PRO A 225 -15.19 47.05 -43.15
C PRO A 225 -14.97 48.03 -41.99
N PHE A 226 -14.13 49.02 -42.25
CA PHE A 226 -14.01 50.21 -41.37
C PHE A 226 -15.34 50.95 -41.38
N MET A 227 -15.92 51.16 -40.20
CA MET A 227 -16.98 52.13 -40.01
C MET A 227 -16.35 53.50 -39.86
N ALA A 228 -16.85 54.47 -40.65
CA ALA A 228 -16.60 55.90 -40.53
C ALA A 228 -17.37 56.49 -39.36
#